data_a12c596190807df257aa603c1ac1755f
#
_entry.id   a12c596190807df257aa603c1ac1755f
#
_cell.length_a   1.000
_cell.length_b   1.000
_cell.length_c   1.000
_cell.angle_alpha   90.00
_cell.angle_beta   90.00
_cell.angle_gamma   90.00
#
_symmetry.space_group_name_H-M   'P 1'
#
loop_
_entity.id
_entity.type
_entity.pdbx_description
1 polymer ?
#
loop_
_entity_poly.entity_id
_entity_poly.type
_entity_poly.pdbx_seq_one_letter_code
_entity_poly.pdbx_strand_id
1 'polypeptide(L)'
;MAGKGKGGRGKTDGKSQSRSSRAGITFPVGRIARYMRDMRVADRIGAGAPVYLAAVLEYLTAEILELAGNVAQEGKKNRVIPRHIQLAVRNDEELNSLLGNVTIASGGVMPFVHSELLPEKKEGEEEEEEKEEAEPSQAY
;
A
#
# COMPACT_ATOMS: atom_id res chain seq x y z
N MET A 1 33.25 57.67 -18.56
CA MET A 1 31.91 57.04 -18.33
C MET A 1 32.05 55.58 -18.59
N ALA A 2 32.19 54.77 -17.55
CA ALA A 2 32.42 53.33 -17.67
C ALA A 2 31.06 52.62 -17.56
N GLY A 3 30.65 51.96 -18.64
CA GLY A 3 29.41 51.16 -18.72
C GLY A 3 29.57 49.84 -17.98
N LYS A 4 28.76 49.62 -16.94
CA LYS A 4 28.74 48.43 -16.10
C LYS A 4 27.90 47.34 -16.82
N GLY A 5 28.58 46.39 -17.49
CA GLY A 5 27.97 45.26 -18.13
C GLY A 5 27.21 44.38 -17.13
N LYS A 6 25.90 44.22 -17.31
CA LYS A 6 25.00 43.35 -16.54
C LYS A 6 25.18 41.93 -17.07
N GLY A 7 26.00 41.11 -16.41
CA GLY A 7 26.15 39.70 -16.72
C GLY A 7 24.82 38.96 -16.56
N GLY A 8 24.24 38.52 -17.68
CA GLY A 8 23.08 37.67 -17.69
C GLY A 8 23.39 36.31 -17.07
N ARG A 9 22.76 36.00 -15.96
CA ARG A 9 22.79 34.65 -15.36
C ARG A 9 22.11 33.71 -16.33
N GLY A 10 22.89 32.90 -17.04
CA GLY A 10 22.39 31.88 -17.92
C GLY A 10 21.42 30.95 -17.17
N LYS A 11 20.19 30.89 -17.66
CA LYS A 11 19.16 29.98 -17.17
C LYS A 11 19.59 28.57 -17.56
N THR A 12 20.18 27.83 -16.63
CA THR A 12 20.44 26.40 -16.83
C THR A 12 19.11 25.68 -16.84
N ASP A 13 18.68 25.23 -18.02
CA ASP A 13 17.47 24.43 -18.24
C ASP A 13 17.61 22.99 -17.67
N GLY A 14 18.25 22.83 -16.53
CA GLY A 14 18.20 21.62 -15.75
C GLY A 14 16.84 21.54 -15.02
N LYS A 15 15.91 20.77 -15.54
CA LYS A 15 14.67 20.46 -14.81
C LYS A 15 15.04 19.99 -13.40
N SER A 16 14.68 20.78 -12.39
CA SER A 16 14.94 20.46 -10.99
C SER A 16 14.25 19.13 -10.64
N GLN A 17 15.03 18.08 -10.43
CA GLN A 17 14.53 16.77 -10.04
C GLN A 17 14.02 16.82 -8.60
N SER A 18 12.78 16.35 -8.38
CA SER A 18 12.20 16.27 -7.03
C SER A 18 12.95 15.25 -6.16
N ARG A 19 12.85 15.38 -4.84
CA ARG A 19 13.41 14.38 -3.92
C ARG A 19 12.78 13.00 -4.09
N SER A 20 11.49 12.95 -4.38
CA SER A 20 10.77 11.70 -4.68
C SER A 20 11.33 11.05 -5.95
N SER A 21 11.49 11.80 -7.03
CA SER A 21 12.05 11.30 -8.28
C SER A 21 13.49 10.79 -8.12
N ARG A 22 14.32 11.48 -7.31
CA ARG A 22 15.69 11.02 -7.01
C ARG A 22 15.73 9.75 -6.19
N ALA A 23 14.72 9.52 -5.33
CA ALA A 23 14.60 8.32 -4.51
C ALA A 23 13.87 7.18 -5.24
N GLY A 24 13.34 7.41 -6.45
CA GLY A 24 12.58 6.41 -7.20
C GLY A 24 11.22 6.07 -6.58
N ILE A 25 10.64 7.00 -5.81
CA ILE A 25 9.33 6.82 -5.15
C ILE A 25 8.31 7.82 -5.66
N THR A 26 7.03 7.44 -5.60
CA THR A 26 5.89 8.26 -5.99
C THR A 26 5.41 9.17 -4.85
N PHE A 27 5.53 8.72 -3.61
CA PHE A 27 5.09 9.48 -2.43
C PHE A 27 5.87 10.79 -2.27
N PRO A 28 5.20 11.86 -1.82
CA PRO A 28 5.73 13.22 -1.86
C PRO A 28 6.68 13.49 -0.68
N VAL A 29 7.97 13.18 -0.82
CA VAL A 29 9.02 13.42 0.20
C VAL A 29 9.00 14.85 0.72
N GLY A 30 8.80 15.84 -0.17
CA GLY A 30 8.76 17.25 0.21
C GLY A 30 7.61 17.60 1.15
N ARG A 31 6.43 17.00 0.92
CA ARG A 31 5.24 17.19 1.75
C ARG A 31 5.41 16.51 3.12
N ILE A 32 5.95 15.31 3.14
CA ILE A 32 6.24 14.59 4.38
C ILE A 32 7.26 15.37 5.24
N ALA A 33 8.33 15.88 4.64
CA ALA A 33 9.30 16.72 5.34
C ALA A 33 8.67 17.99 5.91
N ARG A 34 7.69 18.59 5.22
CA ARG A 34 6.97 19.75 5.73
C ARG A 34 6.10 19.35 6.94
N TYR A 35 5.34 18.29 6.86
CA TYR A 35 4.49 17.79 7.96
C TYR A 35 5.33 17.46 9.20
N MET A 36 6.48 16.80 9.03
CA MET A 36 7.39 16.52 10.14
C MET A 36 7.84 17.80 10.87
N ARG A 37 8.10 18.90 10.12
CA ARG A 37 8.46 20.20 10.70
C ARG A 37 7.26 20.87 11.37
N ASP A 38 6.11 20.87 10.70
CA ASP A 38 4.89 21.52 11.20
C ASP A 38 4.39 20.86 12.51
N MET A 39 4.51 19.54 12.60
CA MET A 39 4.18 18.76 13.82
C MET A 39 5.29 18.82 14.89
N ARG A 40 6.45 19.44 14.59
CA ARG A 40 7.58 19.53 15.52
C ARG A 40 7.97 18.17 16.13
N VAL A 41 8.06 17.14 15.31
CA VAL A 41 8.39 15.76 15.77
C VAL A 41 9.77 15.66 16.41
N ALA A 42 10.66 16.59 16.09
CA ALA A 42 11.98 16.77 16.71
C ALA A 42 12.52 18.17 16.38
N ASP A 43 13.50 18.64 17.18
CA ASP A 43 14.18 19.93 16.95
C ASP A 43 14.93 19.97 15.62
N ARG A 44 15.47 18.82 15.20
CA ARG A 44 16.22 18.68 13.94
C ARG A 44 15.76 17.40 13.20
N ILE A 45 15.56 17.52 11.90
CA ILE A 45 15.14 16.43 11.03
C ILE A 45 16.23 16.20 9.99
N GLY A 46 16.79 14.99 9.99
CA GLY A 46 17.78 14.58 9.00
C GLY A 46 17.19 14.52 7.59
N ALA A 47 17.99 14.79 6.58
CA ALA A 47 17.53 14.84 5.18
C ALA A 47 16.96 13.50 4.66
N GLY A 48 17.47 12.36 5.16
CA GLY A 48 17.02 11.02 4.81
C GLY A 48 15.73 10.60 5.50
N ALA A 49 15.36 11.16 6.65
CA ALA A 49 14.20 10.73 7.42
C ALA A 49 12.87 10.83 6.64
N PRO A 50 12.55 11.95 5.97
CA PRO A 50 11.33 12.02 5.17
C PRO A 50 11.36 11.16 3.92
N VAL A 51 12.53 10.82 3.39
CA VAL A 51 12.66 9.88 2.27
C VAL A 51 12.31 8.47 2.72
N TYR A 52 12.89 8.04 3.84
CA TYR A 52 12.62 6.72 4.41
C TYR A 52 11.14 6.57 4.79
N LEU A 53 10.59 7.57 5.48
CA LEU A 53 9.16 7.55 5.85
C LEU A 53 8.24 7.51 4.62
N ALA A 54 8.58 8.27 3.57
CA ALA A 54 7.83 8.24 2.31
C ALA A 54 7.85 6.84 1.67
N ALA A 55 9.00 6.17 1.67
CA ALA A 55 9.16 4.83 1.11
C ALA A 55 8.36 3.79 1.92
N VAL A 56 8.39 3.87 3.24
CA VAL A 56 7.59 2.97 4.11
C VAL A 56 6.09 3.14 3.86
N LEU A 57 5.62 4.40 3.80
CA LEU A 57 4.20 4.68 3.53
C LEU A 57 3.77 4.21 2.14
N GLU A 58 4.63 4.38 1.14
CA GLU A 58 4.37 3.90 -0.22
C GLU A 58 4.25 2.38 -0.25
N TYR A 59 5.19 1.66 0.38
CA TYR A 59 5.17 0.20 0.45
C TYR A 59 3.91 -0.33 1.14
N LEU A 60 3.59 0.16 2.33
CA LEU A 60 2.39 -0.28 3.06
C LEU A 60 1.10 0.03 2.29
N THR A 61 1.05 1.17 1.62
CA THR A 61 -0.12 1.54 0.80
C THR A 61 -0.25 0.63 -0.41
N ALA A 62 0.85 0.31 -1.08
CA ALA A 62 0.86 -0.59 -2.24
C ALA A 62 0.35 -1.98 -1.86
N GLU A 63 0.84 -2.54 -0.75
CA GLU A 63 0.42 -3.85 -0.23
C GLU A 63 -1.09 -3.89 0.06
N ILE A 64 -1.58 -2.92 0.82
CA ILE A 64 -3.02 -2.84 1.12
C ILE A 64 -3.86 -2.71 -0.15
N LEU A 65 -3.41 -1.92 -1.14
CA LEU A 65 -4.15 -1.73 -2.38
C LEU A 65 -4.12 -2.96 -3.29
N GLU A 66 -3.03 -3.69 -3.32
CA GLU A 66 -2.92 -4.95 -4.06
C GLU A 66 -3.91 -5.98 -3.51
N LEU A 67 -3.87 -6.24 -2.20
CA LEU A 67 -4.80 -7.17 -1.56
C LEU A 67 -6.26 -6.73 -1.66
N ALA A 68 -6.56 -5.44 -1.47
CA ALA A 68 -7.92 -4.92 -1.62
C ALA A 68 -8.41 -4.99 -3.08
N GLY A 69 -7.50 -4.85 -4.04
CA GLY A 69 -7.77 -5.04 -5.47
C GLY A 69 -8.17 -6.48 -5.78
N ASN A 70 -7.42 -7.46 -5.25
CA ASN A 70 -7.71 -8.88 -5.40
C ASN A 70 -9.10 -9.22 -4.82
N VAL A 71 -9.40 -8.77 -3.59
CA VAL A 71 -10.73 -8.94 -2.98
C VAL A 71 -11.85 -8.34 -3.85
N ALA A 72 -11.62 -7.17 -4.46
CA ALA A 72 -12.60 -6.56 -5.35
C ALA A 72 -12.81 -7.39 -6.62
N GLN A 73 -11.73 -7.94 -7.21
CA GLN A 73 -11.80 -8.79 -8.40
C GLN A 73 -12.50 -10.12 -8.13
N GLU A 74 -12.22 -10.79 -7.02
CA GLU A 74 -12.94 -11.99 -6.56
C GLU A 74 -14.44 -11.73 -6.43
N GLY A 75 -14.80 -10.56 -5.86
CA GLY A 75 -16.17 -10.08 -5.79
C GLY A 75 -16.78 -9.61 -7.12
N LYS A 76 -16.05 -9.74 -8.26
CA LYS A 76 -16.44 -9.25 -9.59
C LYS A 76 -16.82 -7.76 -9.58
N LYS A 77 -16.08 -6.95 -8.78
CA LYS A 77 -16.28 -5.51 -8.66
C LYS A 77 -15.17 -4.75 -9.36
N ASN A 78 -15.53 -3.67 -10.07
CA ASN A 78 -14.58 -2.79 -10.77
C ASN A 78 -14.14 -1.59 -9.91
N ARG A 79 -14.61 -1.52 -8.66
CA ARG A 79 -14.32 -0.40 -7.76
C ARG A 79 -13.91 -0.93 -6.40
N VAL A 80 -12.76 -0.47 -5.92
CA VAL A 80 -12.34 -0.72 -4.54
C VAL A 80 -13.12 0.20 -3.61
N ILE A 81 -13.71 -0.36 -2.56
CA ILE A 81 -14.47 0.34 -1.53
C ILE A 81 -13.88 0.00 -0.15
N PRO A 82 -14.18 0.76 0.92
CA PRO A 82 -13.65 0.49 2.26
C PRO A 82 -13.88 -0.95 2.76
N ARG A 83 -14.97 -1.59 2.34
CA ARG A 83 -15.23 -3.00 2.63
C ARG A 83 -14.14 -3.93 2.11
N HIS A 84 -13.63 -3.70 0.90
CA HIS A 84 -12.55 -4.50 0.32
C HIS A 84 -11.25 -4.30 1.10
N ILE A 85 -10.96 -3.07 1.54
CA ILE A 85 -9.80 -2.78 2.40
C ILE A 85 -9.93 -3.50 3.75
N GLN A 86 -11.12 -3.46 4.37
CA GLN A 86 -11.38 -4.18 5.62
C GLN A 86 -11.12 -5.67 5.48
N LEU A 87 -11.66 -6.30 4.45
CA LEU A 87 -11.47 -7.73 4.20
C LEU A 87 -10.00 -8.06 3.95
N ALA A 88 -9.32 -7.28 3.11
CA ALA A 88 -7.90 -7.47 2.81
C ALA A 88 -7.03 -7.39 4.08
N VAL A 89 -7.21 -6.33 4.88
CA VAL A 89 -6.43 -6.12 6.11
C VAL A 89 -6.71 -7.22 7.15
N ARG A 90 -7.95 -7.69 7.28
CA ARG A 90 -8.31 -8.69 8.30
C ARG A 90 -7.93 -10.11 7.89
N ASN A 91 -7.86 -10.40 6.60
CA ASN A 91 -7.46 -11.72 6.10
C ASN A 91 -5.93 -11.88 6.04
N ASP A 92 -5.18 -10.80 5.91
CA ASP A 92 -3.73 -10.82 5.96
C ASP A 92 -3.23 -10.79 7.41
N GLU A 93 -2.41 -11.75 7.79
CA GLU A 93 -1.94 -11.93 9.17
C GLU A 93 -1.07 -10.76 9.63
N GLU A 94 -0.15 -10.29 8.80
CA GLU A 94 0.78 -9.21 9.12
C GLU A 94 0.06 -7.85 9.19
N LEU A 95 -0.79 -7.55 8.21
CA LEU A 95 -1.60 -6.32 8.22
C LEU A 95 -2.62 -6.31 9.36
N ASN A 96 -3.22 -7.45 9.68
CA ASN A 96 -4.13 -7.56 10.82
C ASN A 96 -3.39 -7.37 12.14
N SER A 97 -2.17 -7.87 12.27
CA SER A 97 -1.34 -7.60 13.45
C SER A 97 -1.00 -6.12 13.60
N LEU A 98 -0.65 -5.45 12.49
CA LEU A 98 -0.30 -4.03 12.49
C LEU A 98 -1.51 -3.12 12.72
N LEU A 99 -2.65 -3.42 12.10
CA LEU A 99 -3.85 -2.58 12.06
C LEU A 99 -5.03 -3.17 12.86
N GLY A 100 -4.78 -4.17 13.70
CA GLY A 100 -5.82 -4.87 14.47
C GLY A 100 -6.72 -3.95 15.31
N ASN A 101 -6.14 -2.91 15.88
CA ASN A 101 -6.84 -1.93 16.70
C ASN A 101 -7.40 -0.72 15.92
N VAL A 102 -7.24 -0.71 14.58
CA VAL A 102 -7.72 0.38 13.72
C VAL A 102 -9.13 0.06 13.25
N THR A 103 -10.03 1.04 13.38
CA THR A 103 -11.37 0.96 12.83
C THR A 103 -11.42 1.58 11.44
N ILE A 104 -11.85 0.80 10.44
CA ILE A 104 -12.04 1.28 9.07
C ILE A 104 -13.51 1.65 8.90
N ALA A 105 -13.79 2.94 8.73
CA ALA A 105 -15.14 3.45 8.52
C ALA A 105 -15.78 2.81 7.28
N SER A 106 -17.01 2.35 7.39
CA SER A 106 -17.73 1.60 6.33
C SER A 106 -17.09 0.26 5.93
N GLY A 107 -16.18 -0.27 6.76
CA GLY A 107 -15.49 -1.54 6.50
C GLY A 107 -16.36 -2.77 6.76
N GLY A 108 -17.37 -2.66 7.64
CA GLY A 108 -18.19 -3.78 8.09
C GLY A 108 -17.45 -4.75 9.00
N VAL A 109 -18.06 -5.88 9.25
CA VAL A 109 -17.50 -6.96 10.08
C VAL A 109 -17.00 -8.10 9.19
N MET A 110 -16.12 -8.95 9.75
CA MET A 110 -15.70 -10.17 9.06
C MET A 110 -16.88 -11.13 8.92
N PRO A 111 -17.07 -11.76 7.76
CA PRO A 111 -18.08 -12.79 7.58
C PRO A 111 -17.79 -13.95 8.54
N PHE A 112 -18.81 -14.40 9.24
CA PHE A 112 -18.73 -15.57 10.10
C PHE A 112 -20.02 -16.39 9.97
N VAL A 113 -19.87 -17.67 9.70
CA VAL A 113 -20.97 -18.63 9.65
C VAL A 113 -20.70 -19.68 10.72
N HIS A 114 -21.69 -19.95 11.58
CA HIS A 114 -21.58 -21.03 12.54
C HIS A 114 -21.47 -22.38 11.80
N SER A 115 -20.57 -23.24 12.28
CA SER A 115 -20.32 -24.56 11.66
C SER A 115 -21.59 -25.41 11.49
N GLU A 116 -22.53 -25.26 12.41
CA GLU A 116 -23.84 -25.94 12.38
C GLU A 116 -24.75 -25.51 11.22
N LEU A 117 -24.47 -24.36 10.60
CA LEU A 117 -25.22 -23.80 9.47
C LEU A 117 -24.55 -24.08 8.13
N LEU A 118 -23.37 -24.66 8.13
CA LEU A 118 -22.70 -25.07 6.90
C LEU A 118 -23.32 -26.37 6.40
N PRO A 119 -23.53 -26.55 5.08
CA PRO A 119 -23.90 -27.83 4.55
C PRO A 119 -22.87 -28.89 4.92
N GLU A 120 -23.32 -30.07 5.37
CA GLU A 120 -22.42 -31.19 5.60
C GLU A 120 -21.66 -31.51 4.31
N LYS A 121 -20.31 -31.42 4.33
CA LYS A 121 -19.48 -31.90 3.23
C LYS A 121 -19.76 -33.40 3.05
N LYS A 122 -20.20 -33.78 1.89
CA LYS A 122 -20.32 -35.22 1.56
C LYS A 122 -18.90 -35.78 1.46
N GLU A 123 -18.64 -36.89 2.15
CA GLU A 123 -17.34 -37.58 2.23
C GLU A 123 -16.66 -37.92 0.87
N GLY A 124 -17.29 -37.60 -0.26
CA GLY A 124 -16.74 -37.79 -1.61
C GLY A 124 -16.03 -36.57 -2.21
N GLU A 125 -16.22 -35.36 -1.66
CA GLU A 125 -15.61 -34.14 -2.22
C GLU A 125 -14.18 -33.90 -1.66
N GLU A 126 -13.86 -34.45 -0.48
CA GLU A 126 -12.51 -34.36 0.09
C GLU A 126 -11.48 -35.20 -0.69
N GLU A 127 -11.90 -36.35 -1.28
CA GLU A 127 -11.01 -37.17 -2.10
C GLU A 127 -10.70 -36.56 -3.47
N GLU A 128 -11.54 -35.67 -3.99
CA GLU A 128 -11.30 -34.99 -5.26
C GLU A 128 -10.40 -33.75 -5.08
N GLU A 129 -10.56 -32.97 -3.98
CA GLU A 129 -9.68 -31.83 -3.67
C GLU A 129 -8.25 -32.32 -3.33
N GLU A 130 -8.07 -33.41 -2.57
CA GLU A 130 -6.74 -33.98 -2.29
C GLU A 130 -6.05 -34.56 -3.54
N LYS A 131 -6.81 -35.01 -4.52
CA LYS A 131 -6.25 -35.51 -5.78
C LYS A 131 -5.84 -34.40 -6.75
N GLU A 132 -6.54 -33.27 -6.73
CA GLU A 132 -6.22 -32.09 -7.57
C GLU A 132 -4.98 -31.34 -7.05
N GLU A 133 -4.76 -31.31 -5.70
CA GLU A 133 -3.53 -30.78 -5.10
C GLU A 133 -2.31 -31.71 -5.23
N ALA A 134 -2.51 -33.00 -5.44
CA ALA A 134 -1.45 -33.99 -5.53
C ALA A 134 -0.88 -34.23 -6.95
N GLU A 135 -1.48 -33.66 -8.00
CA GLU A 135 -0.90 -33.76 -9.34
C GLU A 135 0.24 -32.73 -9.53
N PRO A 136 1.52 -33.19 -9.66
CA PRO A 136 2.61 -32.30 -9.95
C PRO A 136 2.45 -31.77 -11.38
N SER A 137 2.34 -30.44 -11.51
CA SER A 137 2.42 -29.71 -12.75
C SER A 137 3.65 -30.16 -13.55
N GLN A 138 3.47 -31.07 -14.50
CA GLN A 138 4.50 -31.35 -15.51
C GLN A 138 4.46 -30.23 -16.54
N ALA A 139 5.34 -29.23 -16.33
CA ALA A 139 5.65 -28.24 -17.35
C ALA A 139 6.66 -28.84 -18.35
N TYR A 140 6.29 -28.80 -19.61
CA TYR A 140 7.20 -28.92 -20.74
C TYR A 140 7.95 -27.60 -20.93
#